data_b1d0b2fe2d28dcd1e0e8430e24d9be8a
#
_entry.id   b1d0b2fe2d28dcd1e0e8430e24d9be8a
#
_cell.length_a   1.000
_cell.length_b   1.000
_cell.length_c   1.000
_cell.angle_alpha   90.00
_cell.angle_beta   90.00
_cell.angle_gamma   90.00
#
_symmetry.space_group_name_H-M   'P 1'
#
loop_
_entity.id
_entity.type
_entity.pdbx_description
1 polymer ?
#
loop_
_entity_poly.entity_id
_entity_poly.type
_entity_poly.pdbx_seq_one_letter_code
_entity_poly.pdbx_strand_id
1 'polypeptide(L)'
;MSWKASLATFALLGMAALFLFHLFQREIAGSWLAFGVHPQVLAELESSLADQKRLARAEPERKGEYRQRFSRIEALLGHLRVLSLSRGEIARRYELALSGLLVSVLAAVALAHAWRQAREGRRLERLRSALGDLAAGRTDLVVGVAGRDPVGRVAGMVEEASRTMAKDRRRIASLENLSAWQEAARRHAHEMRTPLTAARLELDQLGRLGGIRGAPEAVQLVESVEQEIDRLEQFTRSFATFARLPRPKPRTENLGALAQEFVELFGTAWPNLAISAEPPAKPIAAAVDREMIRQVWVNLLENAAQACGVRHGKVAIVAGEGRAGPFVEIADDGPGIAPEVLPRLFEPYVSGRPGGGGMGLGLAISRKILLDHGGDLELVESGARGARFRLSLPRPEGIG
;
A
#
# COMPACT_ATOMS: atom_id res chain seq x y z
N MET A 1 27.70 14.79 2.44
CA MET A 1 28.30 15.99 3.09
C MET A 1 27.80 16.02 4.53
N SER A 2 28.70 16.09 5.52
CA SER A 2 28.30 16.04 6.92
C SER A 2 27.51 17.32 7.30
N TRP A 3 26.51 17.22 8.14
CA TRP A 3 25.73 18.33 8.69
C TRP A 3 26.61 19.49 9.20
N LYS A 4 27.76 19.16 9.79
CA LYS A 4 28.77 20.12 10.24
C LYS A 4 29.36 20.96 9.08
N ALA A 5 29.57 20.36 7.90
CA ALA A 5 30.09 21.07 6.73
C ALA A 5 29.07 22.05 6.13
N SER A 6 27.79 21.65 6.07
CA SER A 6 26.70 22.55 5.63
C SER A 6 26.50 23.71 6.59
N LEU A 7 26.60 23.51 7.90
CA LEU A 7 26.47 24.56 8.90
C LEU A 7 27.66 25.53 8.82
N ALA A 8 28.87 25.04 8.59
CA ALA A 8 30.06 25.86 8.42
C ALA A 8 30.00 26.73 7.16
N THR A 9 29.53 26.18 6.02
CA THR A 9 29.35 26.95 4.79
C THR A 9 28.27 28.03 4.92
N PHE A 10 27.14 27.70 5.61
CA PHE A 10 26.12 28.73 5.89
C PHE A 10 26.58 29.82 6.82
N ALA A 11 27.36 29.50 7.87
CA ALA A 11 27.95 30.48 8.76
C ALA A 11 28.95 31.39 8.03
N LEU A 12 29.74 30.83 7.12
CA LEU A 12 30.73 31.57 6.34
C LEU A 12 30.05 32.50 5.30
N LEU A 13 29.00 32.02 4.60
CA LEU A 13 28.20 32.85 3.72
C LEU A 13 27.45 33.97 4.48
N GLY A 14 26.92 33.67 5.67
CA GLY A 14 26.26 34.64 6.51
C GLY A 14 27.20 35.73 7.00
N MET A 15 28.43 35.37 7.41
CA MET A 15 29.47 36.34 7.78
C MET A 15 29.92 37.22 6.61
N ALA A 16 30.10 36.62 5.44
CA ALA A 16 30.42 37.34 4.18
C ALA A 16 29.31 38.32 3.81
N ALA A 17 28.03 37.91 3.89
CA ALA A 17 26.90 38.78 3.62
C ALA A 17 26.79 39.93 4.62
N LEU A 18 27.01 39.69 5.90
CA LEU A 18 27.06 40.71 6.93
C LEU A 18 28.20 41.70 6.72
N PHE A 19 29.37 41.20 6.32
CA PHE A 19 30.54 42.05 6.03
C PHE A 19 30.31 42.95 4.81
N LEU A 20 29.83 42.38 3.70
CA LEU A 20 29.46 43.13 2.51
C LEU A 20 28.37 44.16 2.76
N PHE A 21 27.37 43.78 3.55
CA PHE A 21 26.30 44.69 3.95
C PHE A 21 26.83 45.86 4.80
N HIS A 22 27.76 45.58 5.72
CA HIS A 22 28.40 46.64 6.53
C HIS A 22 29.25 47.58 5.68
N LEU A 23 30.02 47.07 4.70
CA LEU A 23 30.74 47.88 3.72
C LEU A 23 29.81 48.75 2.90
N PHE A 24 28.72 48.16 2.38
CA PHE A 24 27.73 48.90 1.60
C PHE A 24 27.03 50.01 2.42
N GLN A 25 26.68 49.73 3.67
CA GLN A 25 26.11 50.72 4.57
C GLN A 25 27.10 51.87 4.83
N ARG A 26 28.38 51.58 5.03
CA ARG A 26 29.42 52.58 5.24
C ARG A 26 29.57 53.51 4.04
N GLU A 27 29.45 53.00 2.82
CA GLU A 27 29.54 53.74 1.58
C GLU A 27 28.29 54.61 1.33
N ILE A 28 27.11 54.07 1.57
CA ILE A 28 25.83 54.79 1.52
C ILE A 28 25.77 55.86 2.61
N ALA A 29 26.15 55.55 3.84
CA ALA A 29 26.16 56.55 4.92
C ALA A 29 27.12 57.71 4.59
N GLY A 30 28.26 57.40 3.95
CA GLY A 30 29.19 58.43 3.43
C GLY A 30 28.57 59.33 2.35
N SER A 31 27.85 58.74 1.41
CA SER A 31 27.20 59.50 0.30
C SER A 31 25.96 60.26 0.77
N TRP A 32 25.19 59.76 1.70
CA TRP A 32 24.06 60.50 2.31
C TRP A 32 24.51 61.65 3.20
N LEU A 33 25.67 61.56 3.87
CA LEU A 33 26.29 62.64 4.61
C LEU A 33 26.75 63.79 3.66
N ALA A 34 27.09 63.46 2.41
CA ALA A 34 27.45 64.45 1.40
C ALA A 34 26.25 65.28 0.90
N PHE A 35 25.03 64.76 0.92
CA PHE A 35 23.78 65.46 0.55
C PHE A 35 23.22 66.36 1.65
N GLY A 36 23.85 66.40 2.78
CA GLY A 36 23.44 67.24 3.91
C GLY A 36 24.04 68.62 3.84
N VAL A 37 23.53 69.54 4.67
CA VAL A 37 24.10 70.88 4.87
C VAL A 37 25.58 70.74 5.21
N HIS A 38 26.45 71.15 4.27
CA HIS A 38 27.88 71.04 4.46
C HIS A 38 28.30 71.85 5.68
N PRO A 39 29.17 71.36 6.57
CA PRO A 39 29.63 72.12 7.73
C PRO A 39 30.17 73.48 7.37
N GLN A 40 30.73 73.63 6.19
CA GLN A 40 31.17 74.87 5.63
C GLN A 40 30.04 75.92 5.46
N VAL A 41 28.86 75.47 4.98
CA VAL A 41 27.69 76.34 4.82
C VAL A 41 27.15 76.83 6.14
N LEU A 42 27.14 75.96 7.17
CA LEU A 42 26.82 76.38 8.55
C LEU A 42 27.81 77.38 9.07
N ALA A 43 29.12 77.19 8.89
CA ALA A 43 30.17 78.10 9.28
C ALA A 43 30.11 79.44 8.54
N GLU A 44 29.79 79.41 7.24
CA GLU A 44 29.60 80.67 6.47
C GLU A 44 28.35 81.45 6.91
N LEU A 45 27.24 80.73 7.18
CA LEU A 45 26.05 81.41 7.74
C LEU A 45 26.29 81.97 9.16
N GLU A 46 27.04 81.26 9.98
CA GLU A 46 27.45 81.79 11.34
C GLU A 46 28.38 82.98 11.23
N SER A 47 29.37 83.00 10.30
CA SER A 47 30.23 84.09 10.02
C SER A 47 29.48 85.31 9.50
N SER A 48 28.58 85.06 8.49
CA SER A 48 27.72 86.11 7.93
C SER A 48 26.81 86.76 9.02
N LEU A 49 26.26 85.92 9.90
CA LEU A 49 25.47 86.41 11.02
C LEU A 49 26.32 87.29 11.99
N ALA A 50 27.55 86.88 12.27
CA ALA A 50 28.49 87.65 13.11
C ALA A 50 28.86 88.96 12.49
N ASP A 51 29.14 89.02 11.17
CA ASP A 51 29.45 90.20 10.42
C ASP A 51 28.26 91.17 10.37
N GLN A 52 27.07 90.65 10.10
CA GLN A 52 25.86 91.49 10.14
C GLN A 52 25.57 92.02 11.56
N LYS A 53 25.82 91.28 12.61
CA LYS A 53 25.74 91.75 14.00
C LYS A 53 26.78 92.90 14.29
N ARG A 54 27.95 92.84 13.71
CA ARG A 54 28.96 93.91 13.80
C ARG A 54 28.50 95.17 13.07
N LEU A 55 27.97 95.04 11.80
CA LEU A 55 27.47 96.18 11.03
C LEU A 55 26.26 96.85 11.72
N ALA A 56 25.33 96.06 12.31
CA ALA A 56 24.22 96.64 13.07
C ALA A 56 24.60 97.41 14.33
N ARG A 57 25.78 97.16 14.85
CA ARG A 57 26.36 97.97 15.96
C ARG A 57 26.99 99.24 15.46
N ALA A 58 27.46 99.25 14.20
CA ALA A 58 28.13 100.43 13.59
C ALA A 58 27.08 101.42 13.01
N GLU A 59 25.90 100.99 12.61
CA GLU A 59 24.83 101.82 12.03
C GLU A 59 23.53 101.75 12.86
N PRO A 60 23.39 102.57 13.93
CA PRO A 60 22.24 102.45 14.85
C PRO A 60 20.89 102.86 14.22
N GLU A 61 20.91 103.73 13.19
CA GLU A 61 19.67 104.19 12.53
C GLU A 61 18.92 103.12 11.74
N ARG A 62 19.60 102.10 11.28
CA ARG A 62 19.01 100.94 10.51
C ARG A 62 18.78 99.71 11.39
N LYS A 63 18.79 99.82 12.66
CA LYS A 63 18.72 98.70 13.62
C LYS A 63 17.45 97.85 13.49
N GLY A 64 16.34 98.40 12.97
CA GLY A 64 15.09 97.71 12.73
C GLY A 64 15.14 96.68 11.54
N GLU A 65 15.76 97.10 10.43
CA GLU A 65 15.96 96.23 9.27
C GLU A 65 16.90 95.08 9.57
N TYR A 66 17.99 95.34 10.25
CA TYR A 66 18.93 94.30 10.65
C TYR A 66 18.33 93.30 11.63
N ARG A 67 17.42 93.69 12.52
CA ARG A 67 16.75 92.84 13.47
C ARG A 67 15.86 91.83 12.81
N GLN A 68 15.14 92.18 11.76
CA GLN A 68 14.32 91.21 11.02
C GLN A 68 15.18 90.18 10.23
N ARG A 69 16.30 90.62 9.65
CA ARG A 69 17.23 89.73 8.98
C ARG A 69 17.91 88.76 9.97
N PHE A 70 18.32 89.21 11.12
CA PHE A 70 18.88 88.34 12.16
C PHE A 70 17.92 87.24 12.62
N SER A 71 16.71 87.64 12.89
CA SER A 71 15.68 86.66 13.35
C SER A 71 15.45 85.54 12.33
N ARG A 72 15.45 85.87 11.03
CA ARG A 72 15.32 84.83 9.95
C ARG A 72 16.55 83.97 9.84
N ILE A 73 17.76 84.53 9.94
CA ILE A 73 19.00 83.72 9.84
C ILE A 73 19.17 82.86 11.09
N GLU A 74 18.86 83.36 12.25
CA GLU A 74 18.91 82.62 13.53
C GLU A 74 17.86 81.47 13.55
N ALA A 75 16.68 81.71 13.04
CA ALA A 75 15.67 80.64 12.85
C ALA A 75 16.10 79.54 11.87
N LEU A 76 16.68 79.96 10.75
CA LEU A 76 17.22 78.99 9.76
C LEU A 76 18.41 78.22 10.30
N LEU A 77 19.34 78.87 10.99
CA LEU A 77 20.47 78.20 11.65
C LEU A 77 19.99 77.24 12.76
N GLY A 78 18.99 77.66 13.55
CA GLY A 78 18.33 76.72 14.49
C GLY A 78 17.78 75.49 13.91
N HIS A 79 17.00 75.59 12.80
CA HIS A 79 16.45 74.45 12.10
C HIS A 79 17.53 73.54 11.48
N LEU A 80 18.56 74.16 10.86
CA LEU A 80 19.67 73.39 10.23
C LEU A 80 20.49 72.64 11.29
N ARG A 81 20.69 73.29 12.51
CA ARG A 81 21.43 72.69 13.63
C ARG A 81 20.66 71.48 14.24
N VAL A 82 19.36 71.59 14.41
CA VAL A 82 18.51 70.46 14.86
C VAL A 82 18.55 69.36 13.87
N LEU A 83 18.43 69.66 12.56
CA LEU A 83 18.52 68.67 11.51
C LEU A 83 19.89 67.97 11.43
N SER A 84 21.00 68.70 11.68
CA SER A 84 22.33 68.07 11.65
C SER A 84 22.60 67.23 12.92
N LEU A 85 22.08 67.57 14.09
CA LEU A 85 22.19 66.75 15.31
C LEU A 85 21.34 65.48 15.27
N SER A 86 20.14 65.59 14.74
CA SER A 86 19.23 64.39 14.65
C SER A 86 19.63 63.35 13.60
N ARG A 87 20.44 63.75 12.61
CA ARG A 87 20.87 62.84 11.49
C ARG A 87 21.67 61.66 11.98
N GLY A 88 22.62 61.82 12.85
CA GLY A 88 23.44 60.73 13.37
C GLY A 88 22.64 59.67 14.13
N GLU A 89 21.63 60.07 14.88
CA GLU A 89 20.75 59.14 15.58
C GLU A 89 19.80 58.40 14.63
N ILE A 90 19.25 59.12 13.64
CA ILE A 90 18.36 58.52 12.64
C ILE A 90 19.15 57.53 11.79
N ALA A 91 20.31 57.88 11.27
CA ALA A 91 21.18 56.99 10.53
C ALA A 91 21.53 55.71 11.33
N ARG A 92 21.92 55.85 12.57
CA ARG A 92 22.24 54.74 13.46
C ARG A 92 21.04 53.82 13.75
N ARG A 93 19.85 54.40 13.91
CA ARG A 93 18.62 53.59 14.09
C ARG A 93 18.27 52.80 12.83
N TYR A 94 18.40 53.37 11.62
CA TYR A 94 18.20 52.66 10.36
C TYR A 94 19.26 51.56 10.16
N GLU A 95 20.52 51.85 10.48
CA GLU A 95 21.61 50.89 10.42
C GLU A 95 21.34 49.65 11.32
N LEU A 96 20.94 49.88 12.55
CA LEU A 96 20.57 48.83 13.49
C LEU A 96 19.32 48.03 13.01
N ALA A 97 18.30 48.73 12.52
CA ALA A 97 17.09 48.11 12.01
C ALA A 97 17.37 47.22 10.78
N LEU A 98 18.14 47.70 9.81
CA LEU A 98 18.53 46.95 8.62
C LEU A 98 19.44 45.76 8.95
N SER A 99 20.39 45.94 9.86
CA SER A 99 21.26 44.86 10.34
C SER A 99 20.46 43.80 11.08
N GLY A 100 19.51 44.19 11.93
CA GLY A 100 18.59 43.28 12.62
C GLY A 100 17.69 42.51 11.64
N LEU A 101 17.19 43.18 10.61
CA LEU A 101 16.38 42.51 9.55
C LEU A 101 17.21 41.47 8.80
N LEU A 102 18.46 41.83 8.38
CA LEU A 102 19.34 40.89 7.68
C LEU A 102 19.65 39.66 8.53
N VAL A 103 20.00 39.85 9.82
CA VAL A 103 20.26 38.75 10.73
C VAL A 103 19.02 37.85 10.87
N SER A 104 17.83 38.44 11.00
CA SER A 104 16.56 37.70 11.12
C SER A 104 16.27 36.86 9.87
N VAL A 105 16.50 37.42 8.68
CA VAL A 105 16.32 36.67 7.41
C VAL A 105 17.32 35.53 7.31
N LEU A 106 18.58 35.74 7.62
CA LEU A 106 19.61 34.70 7.62
C LEU A 106 19.30 33.58 8.62
N ALA A 107 18.84 33.94 9.82
CA ALA A 107 18.42 32.98 10.83
C ALA A 107 17.20 32.15 10.37
N ALA A 108 16.22 32.81 9.76
CA ALA A 108 15.04 32.11 9.22
C ALA A 108 15.41 31.10 8.10
N VAL A 109 16.30 31.49 7.18
CA VAL A 109 16.81 30.61 6.11
C VAL A 109 17.60 29.44 6.71
N ALA A 110 18.46 29.70 7.70
CA ALA A 110 19.23 28.64 8.37
C ALA A 110 18.31 27.63 9.10
N LEU A 111 17.30 28.13 9.82
CA LEU A 111 16.29 27.29 10.48
C LEU A 111 15.47 26.47 9.49
N ALA A 112 15.02 27.07 8.39
CA ALA A 112 14.29 26.36 7.34
C ALA A 112 15.14 25.25 6.71
N HIS A 113 16.43 25.54 6.46
CA HIS A 113 17.36 24.55 5.93
C HIS A 113 17.61 23.39 6.92
N ALA A 114 17.86 23.70 8.17
CA ALA A 114 18.05 22.69 9.23
C ALA A 114 16.81 21.83 9.42
N TRP A 115 15.61 22.42 9.39
CA TRP A 115 14.35 21.69 9.47
C TRP A 115 14.16 20.75 8.28
N ARG A 116 14.48 21.23 7.05
CA ARG A 116 14.42 20.42 5.84
C ARG A 116 15.37 19.22 5.90
N GLN A 117 16.62 19.44 6.30
CA GLN A 117 17.61 18.36 6.48
C GLN A 117 17.18 17.33 7.53
N ALA A 118 16.66 17.79 8.68
CA ALA A 118 16.17 16.92 9.72
C ALA A 118 14.96 16.07 9.25
N ARG A 119 14.10 16.65 8.41
CA ARG A 119 12.97 15.94 7.80
C ARG A 119 13.44 14.87 6.82
N GLU A 120 14.39 15.19 5.94
CA GLU A 120 14.96 14.22 4.98
C GLU A 120 15.70 13.09 5.71
N GLY A 121 16.50 13.43 6.74
CA GLY A 121 17.19 12.43 7.56
C GLY A 121 16.24 11.44 8.22
N ARG A 122 15.13 11.91 8.80
CA ARG A 122 14.10 11.02 9.39
C ARG A 122 13.43 10.12 8.37
N ARG A 123 13.23 10.59 7.12
CA ARG A 123 12.65 9.77 6.04
C ARG A 123 13.61 8.67 5.59
N LEU A 124 14.89 8.99 5.45
CA LEU A 124 15.92 8.00 5.11
C LEU A 124 16.11 6.94 6.21
N GLU A 125 16.06 7.33 7.48
CA GLU A 125 16.17 6.38 8.59
C GLU A 125 14.97 5.42 8.66
N ARG A 126 13.76 5.90 8.39
CA ARG A 126 12.59 5.02 8.25
C ARG A 126 12.75 4.01 7.10
N LEU A 127 13.24 4.47 5.95
CA LEU A 127 13.49 3.61 4.80
C LEU A 127 14.56 2.55 5.14
N ARG A 128 15.62 2.96 5.82
CA ARG A 128 16.69 2.05 6.28
C ARG A 128 16.15 1.00 7.26
N SER A 129 15.36 1.43 8.23
CA SER A 129 14.70 0.51 9.17
C SER A 129 13.80 -0.49 8.46
N ALA A 130 12.96 -0.02 7.51
CA ALA A 130 12.08 -0.89 6.74
C ALA A 130 12.84 -1.90 5.87
N LEU A 131 13.96 -1.49 5.25
CA LEU A 131 14.84 -2.40 4.52
C LEU A 131 15.49 -3.43 5.45
N GLY A 132 15.90 -3.03 6.66
CA GLY A 132 16.41 -3.95 7.67
C GLY A 132 15.37 -4.96 8.13
N ASP A 133 14.14 -4.53 8.32
CA ASP A 133 13.01 -5.39 8.66
C ASP A 133 12.68 -6.37 7.54
N LEU A 134 12.71 -5.92 6.28
CA LEU A 134 12.51 -6.76 5.11
C LEU A 134 13.64 -7.82 5.00
N ALA A 135 14.89 -7.41 5.20
CA ALA A 135 16.04 -8.33 5.21
C ALA A 135 15.97 -9.36 6.36
N ALA A 136 15.39 -8.99 7.50
CA ALA A 136 15.11 -9.89 8.62
C ALA A 136 13.89 -10.81 8.36
N GLY A 137 13.29 -10.76 7.16
CA GLY A 137 12.15 -11.58 6.76
C GLY A 137 10.81 -11.12 7.32
N ARG A 138 10.71 -9.89 7.84
CA ARG A 138 9.41 -9.28 8.19
C ARG A 138 8.74 -8.81 6.92
N THR A 139 7.48 -9.17 6.74
CA THR A 139 6.65 -8.84 5.58
C THR A 139 5.44 -8.03 6.03
N ASP A 140 4.68 -7.46 5.10
CA ASP A 140 3.57 -6.53 5.36
C ASP A 140 4.03 -5.20 6.01
N LEU A 141 5.19 -4.69 5.58
CA LEU A 141 5.76 -3.44 6.08
C LEU A 141 5.07 -2.23 5.46
N VAL A 142 4.74 -1.25 6.31
CA VAL A 142 4.32 0.09 5.90
C VAL A 142 5.45 1.06 6.21
N VAL A 143 6.13 1.56 5.18
CA VAL A 143 7.27 2.48 5.35
C VAL A 143 6.80 3.86 5.79
N GLY A 144 5.59 4.24 5.44
CA GLY A 144 4.97 5.51 5.83
C GLY A 144 5.71 6.75 5.32
N VAL A 145 6.43 6.63 4.20
CA VAL A 145 7.16 7.71 3.53
C VAL A 145 6.44 8.03 2.22
N ALA A 146 5.43 8.89 2.30
CA ALA A 146 4.73 9.37 1.11
C ALA A 146 5.51 10.48 0.41
N GLY A 147 5.51 10.50 -0.93
CA GLY A 147 6.10 11.56 -1.76
C GLY A 147 6.35 11.12 -3.20
N ARG A 148 6.36 12.11 -4.12
CA ARG A 148 6.72 11.88 -5.54
C ARG A 148 8.23 12.06 -5.80
N ASP A 149 8.99 12.34 -4.75
CA ASP A 149 10.44 12.48 -4.78
C ASP A 149 11.14 11.11 -4.86
N PRO A 150 12.45 11.05 -5.12
CA PRO A 150 13.19 9.80 -5.23
C PRO A 150 13.04 8.88 -3.99
N VAL A 151 13.04 9.45 -2.78
CA VAL A 151 12.91 8.68 -1.52
C VAL A 151 11.51 8.06 -1.41
N GLY A 152 10.45 8.81 -1.76
CA GLY A 152 9.08 8.30 -1.76
C GLY A 152 8.86 7.19 -2.80
N ARG A 153 9.48 7.29 -3.99
CA ARG A 153 9.43 6.21 -4.98
C ARG A 153 10.09 4.92 -4.50
N VAL A 154 11.29 5.04 -3.90
CA VAL A 154 11.97 3.86 -3.31
C VAL A 154 11.16 3.27 -2.17
N ALA A 155 10.56 4.08 -1.30
CA ALA A 155 9.68 3.60 -0.24
C ALA A 155 8.48 2.81 -0.81
N GLY A 156 7.84 3.31 -1.88
CA GLY A 156 6.77 2.58 -2.57
C GLY A 156 7.22 1.24 -3.15
N MET A 157 8.42 1.18 -3.77
CA MET A 157 9.00 -0.10 -4.26
C MET A 157 9.28 -1.08 -3.12
N VAL A 158 9.74 -0.60 -1.96
CA VAL A 158 9.98 -1.45 -0.78
C VAL A 158 8.66 -2.00 -0.23
N GLU A 159 7.61 -1.19 -0.15
CA GLU A 159 6.27 -1.65 0.27
C GLU A 159 5.69 -2.69 -0.70
N GLU A 160 5.84 -2.48 -2.00
CA GLU A 160 5.38 -3.41 -3.02
C GLU A 160 6.16 -4.73 -2.97
N ALA A 161 7.49 -4.67 -2.85
CA ALA A 161 8.33 -5.85 -2.65
C ALA A 161 7.95 -6.61 -1.37
N SER A 162 7.70 -5.92 -0.27
CA SER A 162 7.24 -6.49 0.99
C SER A 162 5.91 -7.23 0.84
N ARG A 163 4.92 -6.64 0.16
CA ARG A 163 3.63 -7.28 -0.12
C ARG A 163 3.78 -8.53 -0.99
N THR A 164 4.63 -8.45 -2.01
CA THR A 164 4.91 -9.60 -2.90
C THR A 164 5.55 -10.74 -2.11
N MET A 165 6.58 -10.44 -1.31
CA MET A 165 7.23 -11.43 -0.44
C MET A 165 6.26 -12.06 0.58
N ALA A 166 5.35 -11.26 1.17
CA ALA A 166 4.32 -11.78 2.06
C ALA A 166 3.39 -12.78 1.35
N LYS A 167 2.97 -12.45 0.13
CA LYS A 167 2.13 -13.31 -0.70
C LYS A 167 2.85 -14.62 -1.06
N ASP A 168 4.11 -14.52 -1.50
CA ASP A 168 4.91 -15.69 -1.86
C ASP A 168 5.16 -16.61 -0.66
N ARG A 169 5.44 -16.03 0.51
CA ARG A 169 5.64 -16.80 1.74
C ARG A 169 4.39 -17.54 2.18
N ARG A 170 3.21 -16.90 2.12
CA ARG A 170 1.92 -17.57 2.39
C ARG A 170 1.66 -18.68 1.39
N ARG A 171 1.99 -18.46 0.12
CA ARG A 171 1.87 -19.47 -0.93
C ARG A 171 2.79 -20.67 -0.70
N ILE A 172 4.06 -20.44 -0.36
CA ILE A 172 5.03 -21.49 -0.04
C ILE A 172 4.53 -22.31 1.16
N ALA A 173 4.13 -21.66 2.25
CA ALA A 173 3.60 -22.34 3.44
C ALA A 173 2.34 -23.18 3.10
N SER A 174 1.46 -22.68 2.24
CA SER A 174 0.29 -23.45 1.77
C SER A 174 0.70 -24.69 0.95
N LEU A 175 1.69 -24.54 0.07
CA LEU A 175 2.23 -25.65 -0.73
C LEU A 175 2.91 -26.71 0.15
N GLU A 176 3.70 -26.30 1.12
CA GLU A 176 4.36 -27.22 2.08
C GLU A 176 3.33 -28.00 2.90
N ASN A 177 2.32 -27.32 3.45
CA ASN A 177 1.23 -27.96 4.19
C ASN A 177 0.48 -28.97 3.30
N LEU A 178 0.06 -28.56 2.10
CA LEU A 178 -0.65 -29.44 1.18
C LEU A 178 0.21 -30.61 0.73
N SER A 179 1.52 -30.42 0.55
CA SER A 179 2.44 -31.52 0.20
C SER A 179 2.63 -32.51 1.34
N ALA A 180 2.74 -32.04 2.59
CA ALA A 180 2.77 -32.91 3.77
C ALA A 180 1.48 -33.74 3.90
N TRP A 181 0.31 -33.09 3.66
CA TRP A 181 -0.98 -33.78 3.62
C TRP A 181 -1.07 -34.81 2.49
N GLN A 182 -0.55 -34.50 1.29
CA GLN A 182 -0.51 -35.47 0.19
C GLN A 182 0.30 -36.72 0.52
N GLU A 183 1.45 -36.56 1.17
CA GLU A 183 2.29 -37.68 1.57
C GLU A 183 1.60 -38.54 2.66
N ALA A 184 0.97 -37.91 3.65
CA ALA A 184 0.15 -38.61 4.65
C ALA A 184 -1.04 -39.33 3.98
N ALA A 185 -1.71 -38.65 3.04
CA ALA A 185 -2.82 -39.21 2.28
C ALA A 185 -2.43 -40.46 1.52
N ARG A 186 -1.27 -40.44 0.84
CA ARG A 186 -0.78 -41.59 0.07
C ARG A 186 -0.57 -42.82 0.94
N ARG A 187 0.02 -42.66 2.12
CA ARG A 187 0.25 -43.76 3.07
C ARG A 187 -1.05 -44.31 3.60
N HIS A 188 -1.92 -43.46 4.14
CA HIS A 188 -3.17 -43.90 4.74
C HIS A 188 -4.16 -44.51 3.74
N ALA A 189 -4.25 -43.97 2.50
CA ALA A 189 -5.13 -44.57 1.48
C ALA A 189 -4.72 -46.01 1.13
N HIS A 190 -3.43 -46.31 1.16
CA HIS A 190 -2.96 -47.67 0.93
C HIS A 190 -3.25 -48.58 2.12
N GLU A 191 -3.01 -48.09 3.36
CA GLU A 191 -3.25 -48.85 4.60
C GLU A 191 -4.73 -49.14 4.84
N MET A 192 -5.64 -48.21 4.48
CA MET A 192 -7.09 -48.36 4.69
C MET A 192 -7.77 -49.27 3.66
N ARG A 193 -7.24 -49.43 2.46
CA ARG A 193 -7.86 -50.26 1.41
C ARG A 193 -7.99 -51.70 1.83
N THR A 194 -6.98 -52.28 2.45
CA THR A 194 -6.94 -53.69 2.86
C THR A 194 -8.01 -54.06 3.91
N PRO A 195 -8.13 -53.34 5.04
CA PRO A 195 -9.14 -53.66 6.04
C PRO A 195 -10.57 -53.41 5.56
N LEU A 196 -10.78 -52.37 4.70
CA LEU A 196 -12.11 -52.09 4.11
C LEU A 196 -12.54 -53.23 3.16
N THR A 197 -11.63 -53.73 2.33
CA THR A 197 -11.91 -54.85 1.44
C THR A 197 -12.23 -56.12 2.26
N ALA A 198 -11.51 -56.38 3.33
CA ALA A 198 -11.80 -57.51 4.21
C ALA A 198 -13.18 -57.38 4.89
N ALA A 199 -13.48 -56.21 5.49
CA ALA A 199 -14.76 -55.93 6.13
C ALA A 199 -15.95 -56.08 5.15
N ARG A 200 -15.79 -55.64 3.90
CA ARG A 200 -16.83 -55.83 2.87
C ARG A 200 -17.06 -57.27 2.50
N LEU A 201 -16.00 -58.09 2.42
CA LEU A 201 -16.13 -59.56 2.17
C LEU A 201 -16.81 -60.26 3.32
N GLU A 202 -16.51 -59.90 4.58
CA GLU A 202 -17.16 -60.46 5.75
C GLU A 202 -18.65 -60.10 5.81
N LEU A 203 -19.04 -58.88 5.51
CA LEU A 203 -20.44 -58.46 5.40
C LEU A 203 -21.18 -59.19 4.27
N ASP A 204 -20.59 -59.37 3.12
CA ASP A 204 -21.14 -60.10 2.00
C ASP A 204 -21.42 -61.58 2.41
N GLN A 205 -20.52 -62.20 3.19
CA GLN A 205 -20.70 -63.53 3.73
C GLN A 205 -21.85 -63.59 4.79
N LEU A 206 -21.90 -62.59 5.69
CA LEU A 206 -22.99 -62.50 6.64
C LEU A 206 -24.35 -62.32 5.98
N GLY A 207 -24.45 -61.48 4.93
CA GLY A 207 -25.70 -61.31 4.17
C GLY A 207 -26.18 -62.54 3.45
N ARG A 208 -25.28 -63.49 3.14
CA ARG A 208 -25.62 -64.80 2.55
C ARG A 208 -26.06 -65.87 3.55
N LEU A 209 -25.81 -65.68 4.85
CA LEU A 209 -26.26 -66.61 5.88
C LEU A 209 -27.77 -66.52 6.08
N GLY A 210 -28.50 -67.60 5.83
CA GLY A 210 -29.95 -67.64 5.79
C GLY A 210 -30.69 -67.21 7.08
N GLY A 211 -30.00 -67.08 8.21
CA GLY A 211 -30.57 -66.65 9.49
C GLY A 211 -30.87 -65.14 9.59
N ILE A 212 -30.19 -64.30 8.82
CA ILE A 212 -30.36 -62.85 8.86
C ILE A 212 -31.60 -62.38 8.08
N ARG A 213 -31.98 -63.09 7.01
CA ARG A 213 -33.16 -62.77 6.17
C ARG A 213 -34.50 -62.85 6.92
N GLY A 214 -34.56 -63.52 8.07
CA GLY A 214 -35.76 -63.63 8.90
C GLY A 214 -35.85 -62.58 10.03
N ALA A 215 -34.85 -61.75 10.21
CA ALA A 215 -34.80 -60.75 11.27
C ALA A 215 -34.68 -59.35 10.68
N PRO A 216 -35.76 -58.55 10.58
CA PRO A 216 -35.72 -57.21 9.95
C PRO A 216 -34.71 -56.27 10.54
N GLU A 217 -34.50 -56.33 11.86
CA GLU A 217 -33.51 -55.52 12.58
C GLU A 217 -32.06 -55.85 12.18
N ALA A 218 -31.78 -57.16 11.93
CA ALA A 218 -30.45 -57.58 11.50
C ALA A 218 -30.17 -57.13 10.04
N VAL A 219 -31.18 -57.14 9.16
CA VAL A 219 -31.06 -56.60 7.79
C VAL A 219 -30.75 -55.10 7.83
N GLN A 220 -31.45 -54.30 8.65
CA GLN A 220 -31.21 -52.87 8.82
C GLN A 220 -29.79 -52.57 9.35
N LEU A 221 -29.30 -53.40 10.27
CA LEU A 221 -27.93 -53.22 10.78
C LEU A 221 -26.87 -53.50 9.72
N VAL A 222 -27.06 -54.57 8.95
CA VAL A 222 -26.14 -54.89 7.79
C VAL A 222 -26.14 -53.77 6.76
N GLU A 223 -27.32 -53.30 6.34
CA GLU A 223 -27.45 -52.17 5.41
C GLU A 223 -26.76 -50.88 5.95
N SER A 224 -26.91 -50.62 7.28
CA SER A 224 -26.26 -49.47 7.91
C SER A 224 -24.73 -49.57 7.87
N VAL A 225 -24.18 -50.76 8.13
CA VAL A 225 -22.72 -51.00 8.10
C VAL A 225 -22.21 -51.00 6.66
N GLU A 226 -22.95 -51.55 5.69
CA GLU A 226 -22.62 -51.45 4.27
C GLU A 226 -22.52 -49.98 3.82
N GLN A 227 -23.48 -49.15 4.21
CA GLN A 227 -23.46 -47.72 3.89
C GLN A 227 -22.23 -47.01 4.52
N GLU A 228 -21.82 -47.36 5.72
CA GLU A 228 -20.64 -46.79 6.34
C GLU A 228 -19.33 -47.27 5.69
N ILE A 229 -19.26 -48.55 5.24
CA ILE A 229 -18.12 -49.03 4.48
C ILE A 229 -18.03 -48.33 3.12
N ASP A 230 -19.16 -48.19 2.42
CA ASP A 230 -19.19 -47.45 1.14
C ASP A 230 -18.71 -45.99 1.32
N ARG A 231 -19.11 -45.34 2.43
CA ARG A 231 -18.64 -44.02 2.78
C ARG A 231 -17.13 -43.98 3.06
N LEU A 232 -16.58 -44.93 3.79
CA LEU A 232 -15.15 -45.08 4.03
C LEU A 232 -14.34 -45.40 2.78
N GLU A 233 -14.88 -46.23 1.90
CA GLU A 233 -14.26 -46.50 0.57
C GLU A 233 -14.21 -45.23 -0.30
N GLN A 234 -15.30 -44.47 -0.34
CA GLN A 234 -15.35 -43.20 -1.05
C GLN A 234 -14.36 -42.20 -0.47
N PHE A 235 -14.26 -42.13 0.85
CA PHE A 235 -13.24 -41.33 1.57
C PHE A 235 -11.83 -41.74 1.13
N THR A 236 -11.52 -43.04 1.18
CA THR A 236 -10.20 -43.56 0.83
C THR A 236 -9.87 -43.31 -0.66
N ARG A 237 -10.83 -43.42 -1.56
CA ARG A 237 -10.64 -43.11 -3.00
C ARG A 237 -10.34 -41.64 -3.22
N SER A 238 -11.09 -40.74 -2.62
CA SER A 238 -10.88 -39.29 -2.74
C SER A 238 -9.53 -38.87 -2.15
N PHE A 239 -9.14 -39.52 -1.04
CA PHE A 239 -7.85 -39.33 -0.40
C PHE A 239 -6.70 -39.80 -1.30
N ALA A 240 -6.85 -40.95 -1.95
CA ALA A 240 -5.89 -41.45 -2.92
C ALA A 240 -5.77 -40.55 -4.17
N THR A 241 -6.88 -39.97 -4.62
CA THR A 241 -6.91 -39.03 -5.73
C THR A 241 -6.15 -37.76 -5.37
N PHE A 242 -6.39 -37.18 -4.20
CA PHE A 242 -5.64 -36.04 -3.70
C PHE A 242 -4.14 -36.32 -3.61
N ALA A 243 -3.79 -37.49 -3.08
CA ALA A 243 -2.41 -37.94 -2.92
C ALA A 243 -1.65 -38.13 -4.25
N ARG A 244 -2.37 -38.37 -5.33
CA ARG A 244 -1.82 -38.70 -6.67
C ARG A 244 -2.07 -37.63 -7.73
N LEU A 245 -2.42 -36.38 -7.31
CA LEU A 245 -2.58 -35.29 -8.27
C LEU A 245 -1.33 -35.19 -9.16
N PRO A 246 -1.46 -35.32 -10.48
CA PRO A 246 -0.34 -35.21 -11.40
C PRO A 246 0.16 -33.74 -11.42
N ARG A 247 1.37 -33.53 -11.93
CA ARG A 247 1.83 -32.18 -12.24
C ARG A 247 1.03 -31.64 -13.43
N PRO A 248 0.57 -30.38 -13.41
CA PRO A 248 -0.15 -29.80 -14.53
C PRO A 248 0.71 -29.76 -15.80
N LYS A 249 0.07 -29.94 -16.94
CA LYS A 249 0.66 -29.77 -18.27
C LYS A 249 -0.01 -28.58 -18.96
N PRO A 250 0.37 -27.34 -18.57
CA PRO A 250 -0.34 -26.15 -19.00
C PRO A 250 -0.16 -25.92 -20.51
N ARG A 251 -1.24 -25.46 -21.14
CA ARG A 251 -1.27 -24.98 -22.52
C ARG A 251 -1.96 -23.61 -22.52
N THR A 252 -1.72 -22.84 -23.56
CA THR A 252 -2.44 -21.57 -23.75
C THR A 252 -3.89 -21.88 -24.13
N GLU A 253 -4.81 -21.55 -23.24
CA GLU A 253 -6.25 -21.72 -23.41
C GLU A 253 -6.98 -20.37 -23.31
N ASN A 254 -8.12 -20.26 -24.00
CA ASN A 254 -9.02 -19.12 -23.83
C ASN A 254 -10.04 -19.46 -22.74
N LEU A 255 -9.95 -18.76 -21.59
CA LEU A 255 -10.78 -19.05 -20.42
C LEU A 255 -12.28 -18.84 -20.68
N GLY A 256 -12.65 -17.85 -21.48
CA GLY A 256 -14.06 -17.62 -21.84
C GLY A 256 -14.64 -18.76 -22.67
N ALA A 257 -13.91 -19.22 -23.70
CA ALA A 257 -14.30 -20.33 -24.51
C ALA A 257 -14.37 -21.64 -23.69
N LEU A 258 -13.39 -21.86 -22.81
CA LEU A 258 -13.34 -23.02 -21.92
C LEU A 258 -14.54 -23.03 -20.96
N ALA A 259 -14.96 -21.88 -20.42
CA ALA A 259 -16.14 -21.77 -19.56
C ALA A 259 -17.44 -22.06 -20.29
N GLN A 260 -17.59 -21.56 -21.52
CA GLN A 260 -18.78 -21.86 -22.35
C GLN A 260 -18.88 -23.34 -22.68
N GLU A 261 -17.80 -23.95 -23.18
CA GLU A 261 -17.76 -25.39 -23.44
C GLU A 261 -18.07 -26.21 -22.18
N PHE A 262 -17.55 -25.82 -21.03
CA PHE A 262 -17.86 -26.48 -19.77
C PHE A 262 -19.36 -26.44 -19.45
N VAL A 263 -20.01 -25.29 -19.60
CA VAL A 263 -21.45 -25.17 -19.38
C VAL A 263 -22.25 -25.97 -20.37
N GLU A 264 -21.85 -26.01 -21.64
CA GLU A 264 -22.50 -26.86 -22.67
C GLU A 264 -22.43 -28.35 -22.33
N LEU A 265 -21.28 -28.84 -21.86
CA LEU A 265 -21.06 -30.24 -21.56
C LEU A 265 -21.63 -30.67 -20.18
N PHE A 266 -21.56 -29.83 -19.20
CA PHE A 266 -21.85 -30.19 -17.81
C PHE A 266 -23.01 -29.40 -17.18
N GLY A 267 -23.60 -28.42 -17.86
CA GLY A 267 -24.64 -27.55 -17.31
C GLY A 267 -25.88 -28.28 -16.80
N THR A 268 -26.14 -29.48 -17.30
CA THR A 268 -27.27 -30.36 -16.88
C THR A 268 -26.88 -31.38 -15.81
N ALA A 269 -25.60 -31.49 -15.43
CA ALA A 269 -25.13 -32.46 -14.43
C ALA A 269 -25.67 -32.19 -13.01
N TRP A 270 -26.06 -30.96 -12.74
CA TRP A 270 -26.66 -30.55 -11.47
C TRP A 270 -28.08 -30.00 -11.70
N PRO A 271 -29.12 -30.83 -11.59
CA PRO A 271 -30.50 -30.43 -11.87
C PRO A 271 -31.05 -29.31 -11.00
N ASN A 272 -30.45 -29.09 -9.84
CA ASN A 272 -30.80 -28.03 -8.92
C ASN A 272 -30.00 -26.71 -9.13
N LEU A 273 -29.15 -26.62 -10.17
CA LEU A 273 -28.41 -25.42 -10.52
C LEU A 273 -28.71 -24.92 -11.93
N ALA A 274 -28.94 -23.61 -12.05
CA ALA A 274 -28.89 -22.91 -13.33
C ALA A 274 -27.50 -22.33 -13.53
N ILE A 275 -26.68 -22.94 -14.38
CA ILE A 275 -25.29 -22.56 -14.60
C ILE A 275 -25.19 -21.71 -15.87
N SER A 276 -24.50 -20.58 -15.79
CA SER A 276 -24.26 -19.69 -16.92
C SER A 276 -22.79 -19.30 -17.02
N ALA A 277 -22.30 -19.12 -18.25
CA ALA A 277 -21.00 -18.54 -18.55
C ALA A 277 -21.16 -17.33 -19.45
N GLU A 278 -20.73 -16.16 -18.97
CA GLU A 278 -20.76 -14.95 -19.76
C GLU A 278 -19.52 -14.86 -20.66
N PRO A 279 -19.68 -14.68 -21.99
CA PRO A 279 -18.53 -14.52 -22.86
C PRO A 279 -17.83 -13.18 -22.54
N PRO A 280 -16.52 -13.18 -22.32
CA PRO A 280 -15.80 -11.93 -22.09
C PRO A 280 -15.74 -11.10 -23.38
N ALA A 281 -15.69 -9.78 -23.26
CA ALA A 281 -15.62 -8.86 -24.41
C ALA A 281 -14.38 -9.08 -25.31
N LYS A 282 -13.31 -9.68 -24.76
CA LYS A 282 -12.07 -10.04 -25.48
C LYS A 282 -11.63 -11.43 -25.03
N PRO A 283 -10.96 -12.21 -25.91
CA PRO A 283 -10.36 -13.48 -25.53
C PRO A 283 -9.38 -13.32 -24.37
N ILE A 284 -9.50 -14.14 -23.34
CA ILE A 284 -8.63 -14.09 -22.14
C ILE A 284 -7.77 -15.36 -22.15
N ALA A 285 -6.49 -15.19 -22.48
CA ALA A 285 -5.53 -16.27 -22.53
C ALA A 285 -4.90 -16.55 -21.17
N ALA A 286 -4.81 -17.83 -20.80
CA ALA A 286 -4.09 -18.30 -19.62
C ALA A 286 -3.33 -19.59 -19.92
N ALA A 287 -2.25 -19.83 -19.18
CA ALA A 287 -1.50 -21.09 -19.26
C ALA A 287 -2.10 -22.10 -18.26
N VAL A 288 -2.90 -23.05 -18.75
CA VAL A 288 -3.65 -23.99 -17.89
C VAL A 288 -3.67 -25.42 -18.44
N ASP A 289 -3.74 -26.38 -17.53
CA ASP A 289 -4.14 -27.76 -17.83
C ASP A 289 -5.65 -27.84 -17.78
N ARG A 290 -6.25 -28.06 -18.94
CA ARG A 290 -7.69 -28.03 -19.16
C ARG A 290 -8.46 -28.99 -18.25
N GLU A 291 -7.94 -30.22 -18.10
CA GLU A 291 -8.60 -31.24 -17.30
C GLU A 291 -8.56 -30.92 -15.80
N MET A 292 -7.45 -30.41 -15.35
CA MET A 292 -7.30 -30.00 -13.95
C MET A 292 -8.18 -28.79 -13.62
N ILE A 293 -8.31 -27.83 -14.53
CA ILE A 293 -9.20 -26.68 -14.33
C ILE A 293 -10.68 -27.14 -14.35
N ARG A 294 -11.06 -28.07 -15.20
CA ARG A 294 -12.40 -28.66 -15.14
C ARG A 294 -12.68 -29.31 -13.79
N GLN A 295 -11.73 -30.03 -13.22
CA GLN A 295 -11.86 -30.62 -11.89
C GLN A 295 -12.11 -29.55 -10.81
N VAL A 296 -11.43 -28.41 -10.90
CA VAL A 296 -11.67 -27.26 -9.99
C VAL A 296 -13.11 -26.78 -10.14
N TRP A 297 -13.59 -26.59 -11.36
CA TRP A 297 -14.97 -26.12 -11.59
C TRP A 297 -16.01 -27.12 -11.10
N VAL A 298 -15.82 -28.41 -11.38
CA VAL A 298 -16.70 -29.47 -10.85
C VAL A 298 -16.78 -29.40 -9.31
N ASN A 299 -15.64 -29.34 -8.63
CA ASN A 299 -15.61 -29.23 -7.17
C ASN A 299 -16.37 -27.98 -6.64
N LEU A 300 -16.23 -26.82 -7.31
CA LEU A 300 -16.93 -25.59 -6.90
C LEU A 300 -18.43 -25.69 -7.17
N LEU A 301 -18.85 -26.30 -8.29
CA LEU A 301 -20.25 -26.53 -8.61
C LEU A 301 -20.90 -27.54 -7.69
N GLU A 302 -20.21 -28.63 -7.32
CA GLU A 302 -20.68 -29.58 -6.30
C GLU A 302 -20.90 -28.86 -4.95
N ASN A 303 -19.98 -27.97 -4.55
CA ASN A 303 -20.16 -27.18 -3.33
C ASN A 303 -21.39 -26.25 -3.44
N ALA A 304 -21.59 -25.60 -4.59
CA ALA A 304 -22.75 -24.74 -4.82
C ALA A 304 -24.07 -25.56 -4.83
N ALA A 305 -24.10 -26.69 -5.52
CA ALA A 305 -25.27 -27.58 -5.58
C ALA A 305 -25.66 -28.09 -4.19
N GLN A 306 -24.68 -28.52 -3.40
CA GLN A 306 -24.88 -28.92 -2.03
C GLN A 306 -25.33 -27.76 -1.13
N ALA A 307 -24.83 -26.53 -1.37
CA ALA A 307 -25.21 -25.35 -0.63
C ALA A 307 -26.66 -24.93 -0.89
N CYS A 308 -27.11 -25.02 -2.13
CA CYS A 308 -28.48 -24.74 -2.52
C CYS A 308 -29.46 -25.85 -2.07
N GLY A 309 -29.00 -27.10 -1.91
CA GLY A 309 -29.84 -28.24 -1.52
C GLY A 309 -31.00 -28.49 -2.51
N VAL A 310 -32.23 -28.50 -2.01
CA VAL A 310 -33.45 -28.68 -2.83
C VAL A 310 -33.89 -27.39 -3.56
N ARG A 311 -33.33 -26.22 -3.16
CA ARG A 311 -33.61 -24.95 -3.80
C ARG A 311 -32.89 -24.89 -5.17
N HIS A 312 -33.59 -24.42 -6.20
CA HIS A 312 -32.92 -24.12 -7.47
C HIS A 312 -32.01 -22.90 -7.30
N GLY A 313 -30.69 -23.17 -7.35
CA GLY A 313 -29.64 -22.14 -7.24
C GLY A 313 -29.21 -21.64 -8.62
N LYS A 314 -28.48 -20.52 -8.62
CA LYS A 314 -27.84 -19.94 -9.80
C LYS A 314 -26.34 -19.88 -9.60
N VAL A 315 -25.60 -20.26 -10.64
CA VAL A 315 -24.14 -20.13 -10.64
C VAL A 315 -23.72 -19.40 -11.92
N ALA A 316 -22.92 -18.35 -11.73
CA ALA A 316 -22.32 -17.59 -12.83
C ALA A 316 -20.82 -17.85 -12.88
N ILE A 317 -20.32 -18.17 -14.09
CA ILE A 317 -18.88 -18.31 -14.39
C ILE A 317 -18.47 -17.12 -15.26
N VAL A 318 -17.54 -16.30 -14.77
CA VAL A 318 -17.09 -15.10 -15.46
C VAL A 318 -15.57 -15.13 -15.61
N ALA A 319 -15.09 -15.09 -16.85
CA ALA A 319 -13.67 -14.93 -17.12
C ALA A 319 -13.31 -13.45 -17.26
N GLY A 320 -12.18 -13.03 -16.65
CA GLY A 320 -11.74 -11.65 -16.64
C GLY A 320 -10.22 -11.51 -16.63
N GLU A 321 -9.73 -10.29 -16.86
CA GLU A 321 -8.33 -9.96 -16.72
C GLU A 321 -8.15 -8.81 -15.73
N GLY A 322 -7.32 -9.03 -14.70
CA GLY A 322 -7.00 -8.06 -13.67
C GLY A 322 -5.53 -7.62 -13.73
N ARG A 323 -5.14 -6.75 -12.80
CA ARG A 323 -3.72 -6.30 -12.69
C ARG A 323 -2.76 -7.47 -12.44
N ALA A 324 -3.20 -8.49 -11.71
CA ALA A 324 -2.39 -9.65 -11.38
C ALA A 324 -2.35 -10.73 -12.48
N GLY A 325 -3.17 -10.60 -13.51
CA GLY A 325 -3.28 -11.57 -14.60
C GLY A 325 -4.72 -12.02 -14.89
N PRO A 326 -4.89 -13.05 -15.73
CA PRO A 326 -6.18 -13.64 -16.05
C PRO A 326 -6.79 -14.35 -14.82
N PHE A 327 -8.12 -14.33 -14.74
CA PHE A 327 -8.86 -15.00 -13.68
C PHE A 327 -10.20 -15.54 -14.17
N VAL A 328 -10.74 -16.50 -13.42
CA VAL A 328 -12.14 -16.92 -13.53
C VAL A 328 -12.81 -16.73 -12.18
N GLU A 329 -13.99 -16.13 -12.15
CA GLU A 329 -14.86 -16.06 -10.97
C GLU A 329 -16.02 -17.04 -11.13
N ILE A 330 -16.31 -17.76 -10.05
CA ILE A 330 -17.48 -18.62 -9.92
C ILE A 330 -18.26 -18.12 -8.70
N ALA A 331 -19.49 -17.66 -8.97
CA ALA A 331 -20.36 -17.08 -7.94
C ALA A 331 -21.66 -17.88 -7.89
N ASP A 332 -22.02 -18.36 -6.71
CA ASP A 332 -23.32 -18.97 -6.41
C ASP A 332 -24.23 -18.00 -5.63
N ASP A 333 -25.54 -18.28 -5.63
CA ASP A 333 -26.56 -17.57 -4.84
C ASP A 333 -27.02 -18.36 -3.61
N GLY A 334 -26.16 -19.24 -3.09
CA GLY A 334 -26.39 -20.04 -1.91
C GLY A 334 -26.42 -19.22 -0.60
N PRO A 335 -26.42 -19.90 0.56
CA PRO A 335 -26.43 -19.23 1.87
C PRO A 335 -25.07 -18.63 2.27
N GLY A 336 -24.02 -18.79 1.45
CA GLY A 336 -22.66 -18.42 1.78
C GLY A 336 -21.97 -19.41 2.72
N ILE A 337 -20.85 -18.98 3.28
CA ILE A 337 -19.96 -19.79 4.13
C ILE A 337 -20.01 -19.25 5.56
N ALA A 338 -20.12 -20.15 6.52
CA ALA A 338 -20.16 -19.79 7.95
C ALA A 338 -18.84 -19.11 8.38
N PRO A 339 -18.90 -18.01 9.16
CA PRO A 339 -17.71 -17.26 9.57
C PRO A 339 -16.62 -18.09 10.26
N GLU A 340 -17.02 -19.11 11.00
CA GLU A 340 -16.13 -20.00 11.75
C GLU A 340 -15.25 -20.85 10.84
N VAL A 341 -15.72 -21.10 9.61
CA VAL A 341 -15.02 -21.91 8.61
C VAL A 341 -14.04 -21.09 7.79
N LEU A 342 -14.28 -19.77 7.62
CA LEU A 342 -13.50 -18.90 6.75
C LEU A 342 -11.99 -18.96 6.97
N PRO A 343 -11.46 -18.95 8.22
CA PRO A 343 -10.01 -18.99 8.45
C PRO A 343 -9.33 -20.27 7.95
N ARG A 344 -10.13 -21.38 7.88
CA ARG A 344 -9.65 -22.72 7.54
C ARG A 344 -10.28 -23.30 6.29
N LEU A 345 -10.95 -22.48 5.49
CA LEU A 345 -11.77 -22.87 4.34
C LEU A 345 -11.06 -23.81 3.35
N PHE A 346 -9.77 -23.58 3.13
CA PHE A 346 -8.97 -24.35 2.18
C PHE A 346 -8.13 -25.46 2.82
N GLU A 347 -8.31 -25.70 4.13
CA GLU A 347 -7.66 -26.82 4.79
C GLU A 347 -8.41 -28.12 4.47
N PRO A 348 -7.71 -29.25 4.33
CA PRO A 348 -8.35 -30.55 4.18
C PRO A 348 -9.28 -30.87 5.38
N TYR A 349 -10.39 -31.57 5.11
CA TYR A 349 -11.39 -32.00 6.09
C TYR A 349 -12.20 -30.88 6.78
N VAL A 350 -12.09 -29.69 6.32
CA VAL A 350 -12.94 -28.60 6.80
C VAL A 350 -14.26 -28.64 6.04
N SER A 351 -15.35 -28.88 6.78
CA SER A 351 -16.73 -28.87 6.27
C SER A 351 -17.58 -27.97 7.16
N GLY A 352 -18.32 -27.06 6.59
CA GLY A 352 -19.24 -26.16 7.30
C GLY A 352 -20.57 -26.80 7.69
N ARG A 353 -20.76 -28.12 7.52
CA ARG A 353 -22.04 -28.80 7.75
C ARG A 353 -21.91 -29.96 8.72
N PRO A 354 -22.66 -29.94 9.84
CA PRO A 354 -22.81 -31.09 10.72
C PRO A 354 -23.53 -32.21 9.93
N GLY A 355 -22.91 -33.37 9.79
CA GLY A 355 -23.48 -34.54 9.09
C GLY A 355 -23.48 -34.42 7.55
N GLY A 356 -22.77 -33.47 6.98
CA GLY A 356 -22.79 -33.16 5.56
C GLY A 356 -22.06 -34.18 4.69
N GLY A 357 -22.62 -34.48 3.52
CA GLY A 357 -22.16 -35.47 2.54
C GLY A 357 -20.87 -35.12 1.78
N GLY A 358 -20.06 -34.16 2.26
CA GLY A 358 -18.79 -33.76 1.62
C GLY A 358 -17.59 -33.98 2.53
N MET A 359 -16.52 -34.57 2.01
CA MET A 359 -15.29 -34.91 2.74
C MET A 359 -14.41 -33.71 3.12
N GLY A 360 -14.77 -32.48 2.74
CA GLY A 360 -13.96 -31.28 2.97
C GLY A 360 -12.63 -31.27 2.21
N LEU A 361 -12.49 -32.07 1.14
CA LEU A 361 -11.28 -32.14 0.31
C LEU A 361 -11.36 -31.29 -0.96
N GLY A 362 -12.57 -31.00 -1.47
CA GLY A 362 -12.78 -30.35 -2.75
C GLY A 362 -12.07 -29.00 -2.87
N LEU A 363 -12.24 -28.11 -1.91
CA LEU A 363 -11.58 -26.79 -1.91
C LEU A 363 -10.06 -26.88 -1.72
N ALA A 364 -9.58 -27.82 -0.90
CA ALA A 364 -8.14 -28.06 -0.73
C ALA A 364 -7.50 -28.57 -2.03
N ILE A 365 -8.16 -29.52 -2.73
CA ILE A 365 -7.75 -30.01 -4.06
C ILE A 365 -7.76 -28.87 -5.08
N SER A 366 -8.82 -28.10 -5.13
CA SER A 366 -8.97 -26.98 -6.08
C SER A 366 -7.86 -25.95 -5.88
N ARG A 367 -7.57 -25.60 -4.64
CA ARG A 367 -6.47 -24.65 -4.33
C ARG A 367 -5.11 -25.23 -4.69
N LYS A 368 -4.85 -26.50 -4.39
CA LYS A 368 -3.61 -27.18 -4.77
C LYS A 368 -3.39 -27.17 -6.29
N ILE A 369 -4.42 -27.49 -7.06
CA ILE A 369 -4.37 -27.44 -8.52
C ILE A 369 -3.96 -26.04 -9.00
N LEU A 370 -4.57 -24.98 -8.48
CA LEU A 370 -4.26 -23.61 -8.90
C LEU A 370 -2.87 -23.18 -8.45
N LEU A 371 -2.44 -23.55 -7.24
CA LEU A 371 -1.08 -23.29 -6.77
C LEU A 371 -0.02 -23.97 -7.65
N ASP A 372 -0.27 -25.22 -8.09
CA ASP A 372 0.62 -25.94 -9.01
C ASP A 372 0.67 -25.31 -10.40
N HIS A 373 -0.40 -24.63 -10.84
CA HIS A 373 -0.43 -23.82 -12.06
C HIS A 373 0.27 -22.47 -11.93
N GLY A 374 0.71 -22.08 -10.74
CA GLY A 374 1.27 -20.75 -10.52
C GLY A 374 0.25 -19.67 -10.14
N GLY A 375 -1.03 -20.05 -9.99
CA GLY A 375 -2.15 -19.22 -9.56
C GLY A 375 -2.50 -19.36 -8.06
N ASP A 376 -3.73 -19.02 -7.68
CA ASP A 376 -4.32 -19.27 -6.35
C ASP A 376 -5.86 -19.31 -6.44
N LEU A 377 -6.50 -19.89 -5.41
CA LEU A 377 -7.95 -19.87 -5.19
C LEU A 377 -8.26 -18.98 -3.99
N GLU A 378 -9.05 -17.96 -4.21
CA GLU A 378 -9.44 -17.00 -3.18
C GLU A 378 -10.96 -16.92 -3.06
N LEU A 379 -11.46 -16.78 -1.83
CA LEU A 379 -12.83 -16.38 -1.56
C LEU A 379 -12.91 -14.84 -1.61
N VAL A 380 -13.62 -14.30 -2.60
CA VAL A 380 -13.74 -12.85 -2.80
C VAL A 380 -14.88 -12.28 -1.97
N GLU A 381 -16.01 -13.01 -1.91
CA GLU A 381 -17.21 -12.58 -1.22
C GLU A 381 -17.95 -13.81 -0.66
N SER A 382 -18.49 -13.68 0.55
CA SER A 382 -19.37 -14.67 1.15
C SER A 382 -20.38 -14.00 2.09
N GLY A 383 -21.64 -14.42 1.98
CA GLY A 383 -22.72 -13.87 2.80
C GLY A 383 -24.09 -14.40 2.38
N ALA A 384 -25.14 -13.72 2.82
CA ALA A 384 -26.54 -14.12 2.57
C ALA A 384 -26.92 -14.19 1.06
N ARG A 385 -26.06 -13.69 0.19
CA ARG A 385 -26.25 -13.72 -1.28
C ARG A 385 -25.33 -14.71 -2.00
N GLY A 386 -24.77 -15.67 -1.25
CA GLY A 386 -23.93 -16.72 -1.80
C GLY A 386 -22.45 -16.58 -1.51
N ALA A 387 -21.63 -17.33 -2.25
CA ALA A 387 -20.19 -17.26 -2.21
C ALA A 387 -19.63 -17.00 -3.62
N ARG A 388 -18.51 -16.26 -3.67
CA ARG A 388 -17.78 -15.97 -4.91
C ARG A 388 -16.32 -16.36 -4.74
N PHE A 389 -15.90 -17.30 -5.55
CA PHE A 389 -14.51 -17.74 -5.62
C PHE A 389 -13.83 -17.15 -6.84
N ARG A 390 -12.58 -16.76 -6.69
CA ARG A 390 -11.72 -16.30 -7.78
C ARG A 390 -10.55 -17.25 -7.96
N LEU A 391 -10.40 -17.74 -9.18
CA LEU A 391 -9.30 -18.55 -9.63
C LEU A 391 -8.32 -17.66 -10.38
N SER A 392 -7.23 -17.26 -9.74
CA SER A 392 -6.15 -16.50 -10.38
C SER A 392 -5.24 -17.45 -11.16
N LEU A 393 -4.85 -17.10 -12.38
CA LEU A 393 -4.10 -17.96 -13.29
C LEU A 393 -2.88 -17.22 -13.88
N PRO A 394 -1.82 -17.91 -14.27
CA PRO A 394 -0.66 -17.30 -14.91
C PRO A 394 -0.97 -16.89 -16.35
N ARG A 395 -0.31 -15.82 -16.81
CA ARG A 395 -0.29 -15.48 -18.23
C ARG A 395 0.51 -16.52 -19.01
N PRO A 396 0.17 -16.78 -20.28
CA PRO A 396 1.01 -17.59 -21.15
C PRO A 396 2.39 -16.93 -21.31
N GLU A 397 3.46 -17.72 -21.27
CA GLU A 397 4.81 -17.21 -21.55
C GLU A 397 4.88 -16.72 -23.00
N GLY A 398 5.29 -15.48 -23.22
CA GLY A 398 5.48 -14.88 -24.55
C GLY A 398 4.40 -13.90 -25.01
N ILE A 399 3.40 -13.55 -24.18
CA ILE A 399 2.43 -12.48 -24.44
C ILE A 399 2.66 -11.40 -23.36
N GLY A 400 3.65 -10.52 -23.58
CA GLY A 400 3.99 -9.37 -22.76
C GLY A 400 3.83 -8.07 -23.56
#